data_712d999af724645036f44d50978217f9
#
_entry.id   712d999af724645036f44d50978217f9
#
_cell.length_a   1.000
_cell.length_b   1.000
_cell.length_c   1.000
_cell.angle_alpha   90.00
_cell.angle_beta   90.00
_cell.angle_gamma   90.00
#
_symmetry.space_group_name_H-M   'P 1'
#
loop_
_entity.id
_entity.type
_entity.pdbx_description
1 polymer ?
#
loop_
_entity_poly.entity_id
_entity_poly.type
_entity_poly.pdbx_seq_one_letter_code
_entity_poly.pdbx_strand_id
1 'polypeptide(L)'
;MQYTLESDFAKHVRGPELHRVYLLYGSQSLLIEQYEKKLIQKALDGGGNDFNLHRFTGEGLDLQAFYDAVESLPLMAPARCVTLDLTAEQLGAGELKELCAILEDPPATTTVILTVKRKLEKKDRLAGVAQVCGRAGCTVELERAGSGGPQKFLRERAAQYGCELPGSCAAYLVRRCGEDLQQLDSELQKVCAYAGGGKIGRAHV
;
A
#
# COMPACT_ATOMS: atom_id res chain seq x y z
N MET A 1 -3.31 -9.54 -13.09
CA MET A 1 -3.54 -8.21 -13.72
C MET A 1 -2.43 -7.24 -13.31
N GLN A 2 -2.04 -6.26 -14.15
CA GLN A 2 -1.02 -5.27 -13.78
C GLN A 2 -1.61 -3.87 -13.97
N TYR A 3 -1.59 -3.05 -12.92
CA TYR A 3 -1.94 -1.64 -12.99
C TYR A 3 -0.67 -0.81 -13.21
N THR A 4 -0.59 -0.14 -14.35
CA THR A 4 0.53 0.75 -14.72
C THR A 4 0.28 2.20 -14.32
N LEU A 5 -0.98 2.55 -14.04
CA LEU A 5 -1.38 3.87 -13.59
C LEU A 5 -2.03 3.78 -12.21
N GLU A 6 -1.53 4.59 -11.28
CA GLU A 6 -2.09 4.70 -9.92
C GLU A 6 -3.58 5.09 -9.95
N SER A 7 -3.99 5.95 -10.90
CA SER A 7 -5.39 6.37 -11.05
C SER A 7 -6.36 5.22 -11.32
N ASP A 8 -5.94 4.21 -12.07
CA ASP A 8 -6.79 3.06 -12.39
C ASP A 8 -6.86 2.10 -11.20
N PHE A 9 -5.74 1.93 -10.50
CA PHE A 9 -5.74 1.20 -9.23
C PHE A 9 -6.61 1.89 -8.17
N ALA A 10 -6.55 3.22 -8.07
CA ALA A 10 -7.41 3.98 -7.16
C ALA A 10 -8.92 3.79 -7.47
N LYS A 11 -9.30 3.66 -8.75
CA LYS A 11 -10.68 3.32 -9.15
C LYS A 11 -11.04 1.91 -8.70
N HIS A 12 -10.15 0.92 -8.94
CA HIS A 12 -10.35 -0.46 -8.51
C HIS A 12 -10.54 -0.56 -6.98
N VAL A 13 -9.71 0.11 -6.19
CA VAL A 13 -9.81 0.10 -4.72
C VAL A 13 -11.13 0.68 -4.23
N ARG A 14 -11.71 1.67 -4.93
CA ARG A 14 -13.04 2.24 -4.62
C ARG A 14 -14.20 1.38 -5.14
N GLY A 15 -13.95 0.55 -6.15
CA GLY A 15 -14.97 -0.35 -6.72
C GLY A 15 -15.34 -1.49 -5.77
N PRO A 16 -16.34 -2.32 -6.10
CA PRO A 16 -16.78 -3.42 -5.24
C PRO A 16 -15.84 -4.63 -5.26
N GLU A 17 -15.06 -4.78 -6.32
CA GLU A 17 -14.24 -5.97 -6.53
C GLU A 17 -12.99 -5.97 -5.65
N LEU A 18 -12.60 -7.17 -5.20
CA LEU A 18 -11.37 -7.42 -4.46
C LEU A 18 -10.66 -8.63 -5.09
N HIS A 19 -9.36 -8.49 -5.38
CA HIS A 19 -8.53 -9.61 -5.79
C HIS A 19 -8.06 -10.40 -4.57
N ARG A 20 -7.76 -11.67 -4.76
CA ARG A 20 -7.22 -12.53 -3.69
C ARG A 20 -5.76 -12.20 -3.35
N VAL A 21 -4.99 -11.72 -4.31
CA VAL A 21 -3.58 -11.38 -4.14
C VAL A 21 -3.29 -9.98 -4.68
N TYR A 22 -2.57 -9.20 -3.89
CA TYR A 22 -2.05 -7.88 -4.27
C TYR A 22 -0.55 -7.81 -4.03
N LEU A 23 0.20 -7.24 -4.96
CA LEU A 23 1.57 -6.79 -4.74
C LEU A 23 1.66 -5.29 -5.02
N LEU A 24 1.93 -4.52 -3.97
CA LEU A 24 2.17 -3.08 -4.03
C LEU A 24 3.67 -2.84 -3.92
N TYR A 25 4.30 -2.23 -4.91
CA TYR A 25 5.73 -1.98 -4.89
C TYR A 25 6.08 -0.61 -5.48
N GLY A 26 7.26 -0.08 -5.14
CA GLY A 26 7.73 1.20 -5.65
C GLY A 26 8.45 2.04 -4.61
N SER A 27 8.92 3.21 -5.04
CA SER A 27 9.67 4.14 -4.18
C SER A 27 8.81 4.97 -3.24
N GLN A 28 7.48 5.03 -3.46
CA GLN A 28 6.56 5.87 -2.69
C GLN A 28 5.95 5.10 -1.50
N SER A 29 6.77 4.91 -0.44
CA SER A 29 6.39 4.15 0.76
C SER A 29 5.06 4.58 1.36
N LEU A 30 4.80 5.90 1.42
CA LEU A 30 3.56 6.44 1.97
C LEU A 30 2.32 6.04 1.15
N LEU A 31 2.42 6.02 -0.18
CA LEU A 31 1.32 5.55 -1.04
C LEU A 31 1.07 4.05 -0.86
N ILE A 32 2.14 3.26 -0.76
CA ILE A 32 2.04 1.82 -0.50
C ILE A 32 1.28 1.59 0.81
N GLU A 33 1.67 2.26 1.89
CA GLU A 33 1.00 2.14 3.20
C GLU A 33 -0.47 2.61 3.17
N GLN A 34 -0.77 3.68 2.43
CA GLN A 34 -2.14 4.15 2.29
C GLN A 34 -3.03 3.16 1.53
N TYR A 35 -2.53 2.57 0.44
CA TYR A 35 -3.28 1.57 -0.31
C TYR A 35 -3.38 0.25 0.45
N GLU A 36 -2.33 -0.17 1.13
CA GLU A 36 -2.37 -1.34 2.03
C GLU A 36 -3.49 -1.18 3.07
N LYS A 37 -3.52 -0.06 3.80
CA LYS A 37 -4.57 0.24 4.79
C LYS A 37 -5.97 0.19 4.18
N LYS A 38 -6.17 0.80 2.99
CA LYS A 38 -7.48 0.79 2.30
C LYS A 38 -7.90 -0.63 1.88
N LEU A 39 -6.95 -1.43 1.39
CA LEU A 39 -7.22 -2.82 1.01
C LEU A 39 -7.54 -3.68 2.23
N ILE A 40 -6.80 -3.55 3.33
CA ILE A 40 -7.10 -4.24 4.60
C ILE A 40 -8.52 -3.88 5.07
N GLN A 41 -8.83 -2.59 5.12
CA GLN A 41 -10.16 -2.13 5.53
C GLN A 41 -11.25 -2.72 4.64
N LYS A 42 -11.06 -2.69 3.32
CA LYS A 42 -12.00 -3.27 2.36
C LYS A 42 -12.13 -4.79 2.48
N ALA A 43 -11.02 -5.51 2.68
CA ALA A 43 -11.02 -6.97 2.85
C ALA A 43 -11.76 -7.40 4.12
N LEU A 44 -11.73 -6.58 5.16
CA LEU A 44 -12.33 -6.85 6.46
C LEU A 44 -13.65 -6.09 6.71
N ASP A 45 -14.21 -5.43 5.68
CA ASP A 45 -15.43 -4.59 5.76
C ASP A 45 -16.72 -5.41 5.96
N GLY A 46 -16.67 -6.52 6.50
CA GLY A 46 -17.80 -7.37 6.88
C GLY A 46 -17.82 -7.74 8.36
N GLY A 47 -17.11 -6.95 9.20
CA GLY A 47 -16.99 -7.23 10.64
C GLY A 47 -15.71 -7.99 10.99
N GLY A 48 -14.65 -7.83 10.17
CA GLY A 48 -13.31 -8.34 10.46
C GLY A 48 -12.76 -7.65 11.69
N ASN A 49 -12.55 -8.43 12.73
CA ASN A 49 -11.84 -8.03 13.94
C ASN A 49 -10.34 -8.34 13.77
N ASP A 50 -9.54 -7.94 14.73
CA ASP A 50 -8.08 -8.16 14.74
C ASP A 50 -7.68 -9.64 14.59
N PHE A 51 -8.58 -10.60 14.89
CA PHE A 51 -8.35 -12.05 14.72
C PHE A 51 -8.27 -12.49 13.25
N ASN A 52 -8.78 -11.72 12.31
CA ASN A 52 -8.75 -12.04 10.89
C ASN A 52 -7.69 -11.23 10.12
N LEU A 53 -6.85 -10.46 10.82
CA LEU A 53 -5.73 -9.74 10.24
C LEU A 53 -4.41 -10.29 10.74
N HIS A 54 -3.62 -10.89 9.85
CA HIS A 54 -2.29 -11.38 10.16
C HIS A 54 -1.24 -10.56 9.42
N ARG A 55 -0.17 -10.16 10.11
CA ARG A 55 0.91 -9.34 9.56
C ARG A 55 2.22 -10.07 9.68
N PHE A 56 2.94 -10.17 8.55
CA PHE A 56 4.25 -10.80 8.44
C PHE A 56 5.25 -9.83 7.84
N THR A 57 6.52 -10.08 8.13
CA THR A 57 7.66 -9.41 7.51
C THR A 57 8.56 -10.46 6.86
N GLY A 58 9.23 -10.10 5.76
CA GLY A 58 10.15 -10.98 5.06
C GLY A 58 11.48 -11.21 5.80
N GLU A 59 11.77 -10.38 6.81
CA GLU A 59 12.87 -10.62 7.72
C GLU A 59 12.47 -11.67 8.76
N GLY A 60 13.14 -12.84 8.74
CA GLY A 60 12.83 -13.96 9.64
C GLY A 60 11.45 -14.58 9.40
N LEU A 61 10.93 -14.54 8.18
CA LEU A 61 9.63 -15.09 7.83
C LEU A 61 9.55 -16.59 8.12
N ASP A 62 8.61 -16.97 8.99
CA ASP A 62 8.17 -18.36 9.11
C ASP A 62 7.15 -18.67 8.02
N LEU A 63 7.60 -19.35 6.96
CA LEU A 63 6.74 -19.70 5.81
C LEU A 63 5.61 -20.63 6.18
N GLN A 64 5.82 -21.54 7.17
CA GLN A 64 4.75 -22.42 7.62
C GLN A 64 3.66 -21.63 8.33
N ALA A 65 4.03 -20.72 9.24
CA ALA A 65 3.08 -19.84 9.90
C ALA A 65 2.35 -18.92 8.91
N PHE A 66 3.04 -18.44 7.87
CA PHE A 66 2.42 -17.66 6.80
C PHE A 66 1.42 -18.52 6.01
N TYR A 67 1.81 -19.72 5.59
CA TYR A 67 0.92 -20.67 4.91
C TYR A 67 -0.34 -20.96 5.75
N ASP A 68 -0.16 -21.28 7.02
CA ASP A 68 -1.27 -21.58 7.93
C ASP A 68 -2.22 -20.37 8.08
N ALA A 69 -1.67 -19.15 8.11
CA ALA A 69 -2.48 -17.95 8.17
C ALA A 69 -3.27 -17.68 6.87
N VAL A 70 -2.69 -18.02 5.70
CA VAL A 70 -3.36 -17.90 4.40
C VAL A 70 -4.48 -18.92 4.24
N GLU A 71 -4.22 -20.19 4.61
CA GLU A 71 -5.14 -21.30 4.42
C GLU A 71 -6.24 -21.40 5.48
N SER A 72 -6.05 -20.77 6.64
CA SER A 72 -7.04 -20.84 7.72
C SER A 72 -8.35 -20.16 7.35
N LEU A 73 -9.47 -20.73 7.79
CA LEU A 73 -10.79 -20.10 7.63
C LEU A 73 -10.91 -18.83 8.49
N PRO A 74 -11.67 -17.83 8.03
CA PRO A 74 -11.98 -16.65 8.84
C PRO A 74 -12.69 -17.02 10.13
N LEU A 75 -12.34 -16.36 11.23
CA LEU A 75 -12.96 -16.57 12.52
C LEU A 75 -14.15 -15.61 12.71
N MET A 76 -15.37 -16.15 12.71
CA MET A 76 -16.62 -15.40 12.91
C MET A 76 -16.75 -14.16 11.98
N ALA A 77 -16.21 -14.24 10.78
CA ALA A 77 -16.22 -13.18 9.77
C ALA A 77 -16.29 -13.78 8.35
N PRO A 78 -16.73 -13.00 7.32
CA PRO A 78 -16.81 -13.51 5.96
C PRO A 78 -15.44 -13.63 5.28
N ALA A 79 -14.43 -12.89 5.73
CA ALA A 79 -13.13 -12.82 5.10
C ALA A 79 -11.99 -12.64 6.09
N ARG A 80 -10.78 -12.95 5.61
CA ARG A 80 -9.49 -12.81 6.29
C ARG A 80 -8.54 -12.00 5.42
N CYS A 81 -7.63 -11.27 6.06
CA CYS A 81 -6.57 -10.53 5.39
C CYS A 81 -5.20 -10.91 5.96
N VAL A 82 -4.27 -11.25 5.09
CA VAL A 82 -2.88 -11.56 5.45
C VAL A 82 -1.97 -10.56 4.74
N THR A 83 -1.11 -9.86 5.47
CA THR A 83 -0.15 -8.94 4.88
C THR A 83 1.27 -9.44 5.05
N LEU A 84 2.13 -9.18 4.06
CA LEU A 84 3.55 -9.53 4.08
C LEU A 84 4.39 -8.39 3.51
N ASP A 85 5.21 -7.75 4.36
CA ASP A 85 6.18 -6.75 3.92
C ASP A 85 7.49 -7.44 3.52
N LEU A 86 7.78 -7.43 2.22
CA LEU A 86 8.98 -8.01 1.62
C LEU A 86 10.10 -6.97 1.37
N THR A 87 10.01 -5.78 1.94
CA THR A 87 11.00 -4.70 1.71
C THR A 87 12.41 -5.11 2.13
N ALA A 88 12.54 -5.77 3.28
CA ALA A 88 13.79 -6.28 3.86
C ALA A 88 13.82 -7.82 3.87
N GLU A 89 13.32 -8.47 2.79
CA GLU A 89 13.27 -9.92 2.71
C GLU A 89 14.68 -10.53 2.69
N GLN A 90 14.85 -11.66 3.36
CA GLN A 90 16.10 -12.44 3.42
C GLN A 90 15.87 -13.89 2.98
N LEU A 91 14.81 -14.15 2.24
CA LEU A 91 14.38 -15.48 1.81
C LEU A 91 15.39 -16.10 0.82
N GLY A 92 15.69 -17.37 1.01
CA GLY A 92 16.46 -18.17 0.05
C GLY A 92 15.64 -18.46 -1.23
N ALA A 93 16.33 -18.94 -2.28
CA ALA A 93 15.67 -19.25 -3.54
C ALA A 93 14.59 -20.35 -3.40
N GLY A 94 14.78 -21.31 -2.49
CA GLY A 94 13.80 -22.35 -2.15
C GLY A 94 12.57 -21.74 -1.49
N GLU A 95 12.76 -20.88 -0.52
CA GLU A 95 11.70 -20.20 0.21
C GLU A 95 10.88 -19.26 -0.68
N LEU A 96 11.53 -18.55 -1.60
CA LEU A 96 10.83 -17.73 -2.60
C LEU A 96 9.96 -18.59 -3.54
N LYS A 97 10.42 -19.79 -3.88
CA LYS A 97 9.63 -20.73 -4.69
C LYS A 97 8.42 -21.27 -3.90
N GLU A 98 8.60 -21.55 -2.64
CA GLU A 98 7.52 -21.98 -1.74
C GLU A 98 6.49 -20.86 -1.51
N LEU A 99 6.97 -19.63 -1.27
CA LEU A 99 6.10 -18.45 -1.22
C LEU A 99 5.29 -18.27 -2.51
N CYS A 100 5.90 -18.45 -3.68
CA CYS A 100 5.18 -18.42 -4.94
C CYS A 100 4.07 -19.46 -5.02
N ALA A 101 4.30 -20.69 -4.55
CA ALA A 101 3.30 -21.73 -4.55
C ALA A 101 2.10 -21.40 -3.64
N ILE A 102 2.33 -20.82 -2.47
CA ILE A 102 1.28 -20.32 -1.56
C ILE A 102 0.41 -19.24 -2.22
N LEU A 103 1.03 -18.38 -3.02
CA LEU A 103 0.35 -17.24 -3.64
C LEU A 103 -0.41 -17.60 -4.94
N GLU A 104 -0.22 -18.79 -5.51
CA GLU A 104 -0.85 -19.16 -6.78
C GLU A 104 -2.37 -19.27 -6.69
N ASP A 105 -2.90 -19.84 -5.61
CA ASP A 105 -4.35 -20.03 -5.44
C ASP A 105 -4.78 -20.00 -3.97
N PRO A 106 -4.67 -18.85 -3.28
CA PRO A 106 -5.14 -18.74 -1.91
C PRO A 106 -6.67 -18.90 -1.84
N PRO A 107 -7.23 -19.33 -0.68
CA PRO A 107 -8.68 -19.48 -0.51
C PRO A 107 -9.46 -18.21 -0.89
N ALA A 108 -10.67 -18.39 -1.42
CA ALA A 108 -11.52 -17.26 -1.85
C ALA A 108 -11.91 -16.33 -0.67
N THR A 109 -11.84 -16.80 0.55
CA THR A 109 -12.10 -16.04 1.78
C THR A 109 -10.88 -15.27 2.28
N THR A 110 -9.70 -15.45 1.66
CA THR A 110 -8.45 -14.83 2.09
C THR A 110 -7.97 -13.81 1.07
N THR A 111 -7.66 -12.60 1.54
CA THR A 111 -6.95 -11.58 0.74
C THR A 111 -5.52 -11.47 1.23
N VAL A 112 -4.55 -11.71 0.35
CA VAL A 112 -3.12 -11.57 0.63
C VAL A 112 -2.59 -10.28 0.02
N ILE A 113 -1.95 -9.44 0.84
CA ILE A 113 -1.39 -8.15 0.40
C ILE A 113 0.11 -8.16 0.66
N LEU A 114 0.89 -8.14 -0.40
CA LEU A 114 2.34 -8.02 -0.33
C LEU A 114 2.77 -6.57 -0.59
N THR A 115 3.76 -6.10 0.17
CA THR A 115 4.34 -4.77 -0.02
C THR A 115 5.85 -4.85 -0.21
N VAL A 116 6.39 -4.01 -1.11
CA VAL A 116 7.83 -3.84 -1.33
C VAL A 116 8.09 -2.35 -1.49
N LYS A 117 8.66 -1.72 -0.47
CA LYS A 117 8.91 -0.25 -0.43
C LYS A 117 10.18 0.14 -1.19
N ARG A 118 10.39 -0.48 -2.34
CA ARG A 118 11.46 -0.19 -3.30
C ARG A 118 11.02 -0.56 -4.71
N LYS A 119 11.73 -0.05 -5.69
CA LYS A 119 11.53 -0.45 -7.08
C LYS A 119 11.92 -1.91 -7.28
N LEU A 120 11.16 -2.64 -8.09
CA LEU A 120 11.49 -3.99 -8.55
C LEU A 120 12.06 -3.91 -9.96
N GLU A 121 13.27 -4.38 -10.13
CA GLU A 121 13.92 -4.50 -11.45
C GLU A 121 13.54 -5.82 -12.12
N LYS A 122 13.71 -5.90 -13.46
CA LYS A 122 13.40 -7.13 -14.23
C LYS A 122 14.17 -8.38 -13.77
N LYS A 123 15.34 -8.18 -13.17
CA LYS A 123 16.20 -9.26 -12.63
C LYS A 123 16.17 -9.33 -11.10
N ASP A 124 15.17 -8.71 -10.48
CA ASP A 124 15.02 -8.76 -9.02
C ASP A 124 14.73 -10.19 -8.55
N ARG A 125 15.18 -10.52 -7.35
CA ARG A 125 14.90 -11.82 -6.70
C ARG A 125 13.39 -12.06 -6.56
N LEU A 126 12.62 -10.98 -6.32
CA LEU A 126 11.16 -11.00 -6.21
C LEU A 126 10.43 -10.99 -7.56
N ALA A 127 11.13 -11.02 -8.71
CA ALA A 127 10.48 -11.03 -10.04
C ALA A 127 9.51 -12.21 -10.22
N GLY A 128 9.87 -13.39 -9.69
CA GLY A 128 8.98 -14.57 -9.68
C GLY A 128 7.72 -14.34 -8.85
N VAL A 129 7.86 -13.77 -7.67
CA VAL A 129 6.73 -13.40 -6.79
C VAL A 129 5.82 -12.39 -7.49
N ALA A 130 6.39 -11.35 -8.11
CA ALA A 130 5.61 -10.36 -8.85
C ALA A 130 4.83 -10.99 -10.03
N GLN A 131 5.43 -11.95 -10.73
CA GLN A 131 4.77 -12.67 -11.82
C GLN A 131 3.58 -13.50 -11.31
N VAL A 132 3.74 -14.22 -10.20
CA VAL A 132 2.66 -15.01 -9.58
C VAL A 132 1.54 -14.08 -9.11
N CYS A 133 1.86 -13.00 -8.39
CA CYS A 133 0.86 -12.01 -7.94
C CYS A 133 0.07 -11.41 -9.12
N GLY A 134 0.74 -11.14 -10.25
CA GLY A 134 0.07 -10.63 -11.45
C GLY A 134 -0.90 -11.63 -12.09
N ARG A 135 -0.68 -12.93 -11.91
CA ARG A 135 -1.57 -14.02 -12.40
C ARG A 135 -2.70 -14.30 -11.42
N ALA A 136 -2.40 -14.48 -10.14
CA ALA A 136 -3.36 -14.82 -9.09
C ALA A 136 -4.25 -13.62 -8.66
N GLY A 137 -3.81 -12.41 -8.94
CA GLY A 137 -4.50 -11.18 -8.56
C GLY A 137 -3.99 -9.98 -9.34
N CYS A 138 -3.35 -9.02 -8.67
CA CYS A 138 -2.78 -7.86 -9.35
C CYS A 138 -1.45 -7.36 -8.75
N THR A 139 -0.70 -6.64 -9.59
CA THR A 139 0.51 -5.91 -9.20
C THR A 139 0.34 -4.43 -9.52
N VAL A 140 0.88 -3.58 -8.67
CA VAL A 140 0.83 -2.11 -8.83
C VAL A 140 2.18 -1.51 -8.52
N GLU A 141 2.71 -0.74 -9.48
CA GLU A 141 3.92 0.06 -9.29
C GLU A 141 3.55 1.48 -8.82
N LEU A 142 4.01 1.87 -7.65
CA LEU A 142 3.72 3.17 -7.01
C LEU A 142 5.01 4.01 -6.96
N GLU A 143 5.38 4.56 -8.11
CA GLU A 143 6.64 5.30 -8.31
C GLU A 143 6.50 6.82 -8.18
N ARG A 144 5.30 7.37 -8.43
CA ARG A 144 5.04 8.81 -8.36
C ARG A 144 3.68 9.09 -7.74
N ALA A 145 3.56 10.24 -7.07
CA ALA A 145 2.25 10.80 -6.75
C ALA A 145 1.37 10.79 -8.01
N GLY A 146 0.17 10.24 -7.91
CA GLY A 146 -0.75 9.98 -9.01
C GLY A 146 -0.97 11.13 -10.00
N SER A 147 -1.86 11.01 -10.95
CA SER A 147 -2.10 11.91 -12.10
C SER A 147 -2.26 13.44 -11.80
N GLY A 148 -2.10 13.87 -10.57
CA GLY A 148 -2.10 15.25 -10.11
C GLY A 148 -0.81 15.71 -9.44
N GLY A 149 0.22 14.85 -9.39
CA GLY A 149 1.52 15.16 -8.79
C GLY A 149 1.49 15.40 -7.27
N PRO A 150 2.65 15.76 -6.67
CA PRO A 150 2.78 16.01 -5.23
C PRO A 150 1.85 17.12 -4.71
N GLN A 151 1.52 18.10 -5.55
CA GLN A 151 0.63 19.19 -5.17
C GLN A 151 -0.81 18.73 -4.92
N LYS A 152 -1.32 17.79 -5.73
CA LYS A 152 -2.66 17.22 -5.53
C LYS A 152 -2.68 16.39 -4.26
N PHE A 153 -1.64 15.55 -4.05
CA PHE A 153 -1.45 14.78 -2.83
C PHE A 153 -1.52 15.70 -1.58
N LEU A 154 -0.75 16.79 -1.57
CA LEU A 154 -0.72 17.73 -0.47
C LEU A 154 -2.10 18.34 -0.18
N ARG A 155 -2.86 18.70 -1.22
CA ARG A 155 -4.21 19.28 -1.05
C ARG A 155 -5.21 18.27 -0.49
N GLU A 156 -5.20 17.04 -0.98
CA GLU A 156 -6.05 15.95 -0.47
C GLU A 156 -5.70 15.62 0.99
N ARG A 157 -4.42 15.64 1.29
CA ARG A 157 -3.92 15.35 2.64
C ARG A 157 -4.24 16.46 3.63
N ALA A 158 -4.10 17.73 3.22
CA ALA A 158 -4.50 18.89 4.03
C ALA A 158 -5.98 18.84 4.41
N ALA A 159 -6.86 18.44 3.47
CA ALA A 159 -8.28 18.26 3.74
C ALA A 159 -8.53 17.18 4.82
N GLN A 160 -7.75 16.09 4.84
CA GLN A 160 -7.81 15.07 5.88
C GLN A 160 -7.38 15.61 7.26
N TYR A 161 -6.46 16.57 7.29
CA TYR A 161 -6.04 17.27 8.51
C TYR A 161 -6.95 18.46 8.88
N GLY A 162 -8.09 18.63 8.21
CA GLY A 162 -9.04 19.71 8.47
C GLY A 162 -8.57 21.08 7.96
N CYS A 163 -7.62 21.11 7.03
CA CYS A 163 -7.04 22.32 6.46
C CYS A 163 -7.35 22.49 4.96
N GLU A 164 -7.52 23.73 4.51
CA GLU A 164 -7.55 24.09 3.09
C GLU A 164 -6.17 24.57 2.65
N LEU A 165 -5.51 23.82 1.74
CA LEU A 165 -4.20 24.17 1.19
C LEU A 165 -4.36 24.77 -0.23
N PRO A 166 -4.14 26.08 -0.43
CA PRO A 166 -4.15 26.71 -1.74
C PRO A 166 -3.07 26.12 -2.66
N GLY A 167 -3.34 26.07 -3.98
CA GLY A 167 -2.41 25.51 -4.95
C GLY A 167 -1.03 26.19 -4.96
N SER A 168 -0.98 27.51 -4.68
CA SER A 168 0.28 28.25 -4.56
C SER A 168 1.13 27.81 -3.35
N CYS A 169 0.49 27.48 -2.23
CA CYS A 169 1.17 26.95 -1.04
C CYS A 169 1.63 25.52 -1.25
N ALA A 170 0.80 24.69 -1.91
CA ALA A 170 1.20 23.34 -2.29
C ALA A 170 2.43 23.36 -3.24
N ALA A 171 2.43 24.22 -4.25
CA ALA A 171 3.55 24.38 -5.16
C ALA A 171 4.82 24.86 -4.44
N TYR A 172 4.69 25.72 -3.46
CA TYR A 172 5.81 26.19 -2.65
C TYR A 172 6.40 25.07 -1.80
N LEU A 173 5.58 24.29 -1.12
CA LEU A 173 6.03 23.12 -0.33
C LEU A 173 6.79 22.12 -1.20
N VAL A 174 6.25 21.76 -2.37
CA VAL A 174 6.93 20.84 -3.29
C VAL A 174 8.29 21.40 -3.75
N ARG A 175 8.36 22.67 -4.08
CA ARG A 175 9.62 23.31 -4.51
C ARG A 175 10.67 23.34 -3.38
N ARG A 176 10.25 23.47 -2.13
CA ARG A 176 11.15 23.58 -0.98
C ARG A 176 11.58 22.22 -0.42
N CYS A 177 10.67 21.24 -0.39
CA CYS A 177 10.88 19.96 0.25
C CYS A 177 11.14 18.82 -0.74
N GLY A 178 11.04 19.07 -2.06
CA GLY A 178 11.14 18.02 -3.09
C GLY A 178 9.82 17.28 -3.30
N GLU A 179 9.89 16.13 -3.98
CA GLU A 179 8.70 15.35 -4.39
C GLU A 179 8.48 14.10 -3.54
N ASP A 180 9.30 13.87 -2.52
CA ASP A 180 9.10 12.75 -1.59
C ASP A 180 7.84 12.97 -0.75
N LEU A 181 6.87 12.05 -0.92
CA LEU A 181 5.55 12.21 -0.31
C LEU A 181 5.58 12.05 1.21
N GLN A 182 6.51 11.29 1.76
CA GLN A 182 6.63 11.12 3.20
C GLN A 182 7.17 12.39 3.86
N GLN A 183 8.18 12.99 3.24
CA GLN A 183 8.71 14.27 3.67
C GLN A 183 7.67 15.38 3.53
N LEU A 184 6.97 15.43 2.40
CA LEU A 184 5.89 16.39 2.15
C LEU A 184 4.74 16.24 3.14
N ASP A 185 4.33 15.02 3.51
CA ASP A 185 3.29 14.80 4.51
C ASP A 185 3.73 15.25 5.91
N SER A 186 4.98 14.98 6.28
CA SER A 186 5.55 15.40 7.55
C SER A 186 5.60 16.93 7.67
N GLU A 187 6.02 17.64 6.63
CA GLU A 187 6.03 19.10 6.61
C GLU A 187 4.60 19.67 6.60
N LEU A 188 3.69 19.07 5.84
CA LEU A 188 2.28 19.47 5.82
C LEU A 188 1.62 19.34 7.18
N GLN A 189 1.90 18.27 7.94
CA GLN A 189 1.38 18.09 9.30
C GLN A 189 1.81 19.23 10.21
N LYS A 190 3.08 19.66 10.14
CA LYS A 190 3.58 20.81 10.93
C LYS A 190 2.85 22.10 10.55
N VAL A 191 2.67 22.33 9.25
CA VAL A 191 1.96 23.53 8.73
C VAL A 191 0.50 23.52 9.15
N CYS A 192 -0.19 22.39 9.06
CA CYS A 192 -1.59 22.24 9.50
C CYS A 192 -1.74 22.43 11.01
N ALA A 193 -0.83 21.88 11.81
CA ALA A 193 -0.82 22.05 13.25
C ALA A 193 -0.59 23.52 13.65
N TYR A 194 0.33 24.21 12.97
CA TYR A 194 0.59 25.64 13.20
C TYR A 194 -0.59 26.52 12.81
N ALA A 195 -1.28 26.18 11.70
CA ALA A 195 -2.46 26.92 11.25
C ALA A 195 -3.70 26.72 12.14
N GLY A 196 -3.69 25.71 13.02
CA GLY A 196 -4.81 25.44 13.94
C GLY A 196 -6.10 25.05 13.23
N GLY A 197 -6.06 24.55 12.01
CA GLY A 197 -7.19 24.29 11.12
C GLY A 197 -7.54 25.48 10.22
N GLY A 198 -8.38 25.23 9.21
CA GLY A 198 -8.82 26.27 8.27
C GLY A 198 -7.87 26.50 7.09
N LYS A 199 -7.84 27.71 6.57
CA LYS A 199 -7.08 28.04 5.34
C LYS A 199 -5.61 28.34 5.62
N ILE A 200 -4.72 27.59 4.97
CA ILE A 200 -3.28 27.80 5.03
C ILE A 200 -2.89 28.98 4.14
N GLY A 201 -2.31 30.04 4.73
CA GLY A 201 -1.77 31.20 4.02
C GLY A 201 -0.25 31.11 3.80
N ARG A 202 0.32 32.03 3.01
CA ARG A 202 1.77 32.12 2.76
C ARG A 202 2.61 32.33 4.02
N ALA A 203 2.03 32.85 5.08
CA ALA A 203 2.71 33.07 6.35
C ALA A 203 2.93 31.77 7.15
N HIS A 204 2.25 30.67 6.76
CA HIS A 204 2.33 29.38 7.45
C HIS A 204 3.30 28.40 6.74
N VAL A 205 3.82 28.73 5.54
CA VAL A 205 4.61 27.81 4.68
C VAL A 205 6.03 28.32 4.45
#